data_1684d35871a8f1568104266de1e545b6
#
_entry.id   1684d35871a8f1568104266de1e545b6
#
_cell.length_a   1.000
_cell.length_b   1.000
_cell.length_c   1.000
_cell.angle_alpha   90.00
_cell.angle_beta   90.00
_cell.angle_gamma   90.00
#
_symmetry.space_group_name_H-M   'P 1'
#
loop_
_entity.id
_entity.type
_entity.pdbx_description
1 polymer ?
#
loop_
_entity_poly.entity_id
_entity_poly.type
_entity_poly.pdbx_seq_one_letter_code
_entity_poly.pdbx_strand_id
1 'polypeptide(L)'
;MKSKYHTDTKVVFIGPCLAKKDEGSTDISVDAVLTFAELEKWLKNENINLDELEESEFDVICKDRLLFPLVGQTTRIINDKNPVKKVITVEGISDCIDILHALEEGRFTNTIFEMSACIHSCLNGSGLDNHNTTYQEREINLRNYRQKCKIKYRDFDDKYPYKDYLYKTPLEKIFSPKKVYLKEPSKDELTSILKSMGKTIITDELNCGGCGYKTCREHAVAIYNDISEVNMCSPYMRQKAENIANSIFESSPFLIGLIDKEMNILEFNSKAKEFFDIKNDDYIDCPIFMYVDDDAFYDCIHNHKNIYNNIV
;
A
#
# COMPACT_ATOMS: atom_id res chain seq x y z
N MET A 1 3.90 22.14 26.33
CA MET A 1 3.94 23.30 25.44
C MET A 1 2.97 24.39 25.93
N LYS A 2 1.64 24.20 25.83
CA LYS A 2 0.63 25.20 26.23
C LYS A 2 0.79 25.73 27.68
N SER A 3 1.15 24.86 28.61
CA SER A 3 1.40 25.26 30.02
C SER A 3 2.65 26.12 30.21
N LYS A 4 3.60 26.07 29.25
CA LYS A 4 4.86 26.81 29.32
C LYS A 4 4.79 28.17 28.64
N TYR A 5 4.16 28.24 27.48
CA TYR A 5 4.16 29.48 26.69
C TYR A 5 2.95 30.34 27.00
N HIS A 6 1.78 29.91 26.58
CA HIS A 6 0.50 30.58 26.87
C HIS A 6 -0.65 29.64 26.55
N THR A 7 -1.83 29.82 27.16
CA THR A 7 -3.01 29.00 26.85
C THR A 7 -3.46 29.08 25.40
N ASP A 8 -3.21 30.22 24.74
CA ASP A 8 -3.57 30.47 23.35
C ASP A 8 -2.54 29.96 22.35
N THR A 9 -1.43 29.37 22.85
CA THR A 9 -0.38 28.76 21.99
C THR A 9 -0.96 27.63 21.17
N LYS A 10 -0.79 27.69 19.85
CA LYS A 10 -1.14 26.59 18.93
C LYS A 10 0.02 25.62 18.82
N VAL A 11 -0.31 24.34 18.89
CA VAL A 11 0.66 23.24 18.80
C VAL A 11 0.37 22.47 17.53
N VAL A 12 1.33 22.48 16.61
CA VAL A 12 1.27 21.71 15.36
C VAL A 12 2.30 20.60 15.44
N PHE A 13 1.86 19.36 15.26
CA PHE A 13 2.75 18.21 15.12
C PHE A 13 3.03 17.99 13.62
N ILE A 14 4.29 17.86 13.27
CA ILE A 14 4.71 17.56 11.88
C ILE A 14 5.47 16.25 11.91
N GLY A 15 5.08 15.31 11.04
CA GLY A 15 5.73 14.00 10.99
C GLY A 15 5.27 13.11 9.84
N PRO A 16 5.94 11.97 9.64
CA PRO A 16 5.72 11.10 8.47
C PRO A 16 4.53 10.14 8.61
N CYS A 17 3.76 10.20 9.70
CA CYS A 17 2.81 9.15 10.06
C CYS A 17 1.37 9.61 9.97
N LEU A 18 0.55 8.94 9.13
CA LEU A 18 -0.89 9.20 9.04
C LEU A 18 -1.65 8.84 10.32
N ALA A 19 -1.21 7.79 11.05
CA ALA A 19 -1.83 7.43 12.33
C ALA A 19 -1.74 8.54 13.39
N LYS A 20 -0.77 9.46 13.27
CA LYS A 20 -0.67 10.63 14.13
C LYS A 20 -1.79 11.64 13.91
N LYS A 21 -2.45 11.64 12.76
CA LYS A 21 -3.66 12.46 12.54
C LYS A 21 -4.83 11.96 13.39
N ASP A 22 -5.04 10.64 13.43
CA ASP A 22 -6.07 10.05 14.29
C ASP A 22 -5.77 10.28 15.77
N GLU A 23 -4.51 10.07 16.17
CA GLU A 23 -4.09 10.36 17.55
C GLU A 23 -4.26 11.84 17.91
N GLY A 24 -3.84 12.76 17.02
CA GLY A 24 -3.97 14.19 17.24
C GLY A 24 -5.42 14.68 17.26
N SER A 25 -6.34 14.01 16.57
CA SER A 25 -7.77 14.37 16.60
C SER A 25 -8.41 14.18 17.97
N THR A 26 -7.83 13.33 18.80
CA THR A 26 -8.31 13.03 20.16
C THR A 26 -7.44 13.66 21.26
N ASP A 27 -6.33 14.28 20.92
CA ASP A 27 -5.37 14.86 21.87
C ASP A 27 -5.53 16.37 21.97
N ILE A 28 -6.07 16.83 23.09
CA ILE A 28 -6.31 18.27 23.38
C ILE A 28 -5.02 19.11 23.41
N SER A 29 -3.86 18.47 23.51
CA SER A 29 -2.56 19.15 23.54
C SER A 29 -2.04 19.52 22.15
N VAL A 30 -2.62 18.96 21.08
CA VAL A 30 -2.24 19.18 19.68
C VAL A 30 -3.41 19.84 18.95
N ASP A 31 -3.17 20.95 18.29
CA ASP A 31 -4.19 21.69 17.54
C ASP A 31 -4.27 21.23 16.07
N ALA A 32 -3.15 20.78 15.50
CA ALA A 32 -3.10 20.24 14.13
C ALA A 32 -1.98 19.23 13.97
N VAL A 33 -2.18 18.31 13.02
CA VAL A 33 -1.17 17.34 12.59
C VAL A 33 -0.96 17.45 11.08
N LEU A 34 0.27 17.70 10.66
CA LEU A 34 0.68 17.74 9.27
C LEU A 34 1.65 16.61 8.96
N THR A 35 1.51 16.00 7.80
CA THR A 35 2.56 15.16 7.22
C THR A 35 3.63 16.02 6.57
N PHE A 36 4.81 15.43 6.30
CA PHE A 36 5.85 16.16 5.56
C PHE A 36 5.39 16.51 4.15
N ALA A 37 4.66 15.63 3.47
CA ALA A 37 4.10 15.92 2.15
C ALA A 37 3.09 17.10 2.17
N GLU A 38 2.29 17.19 3.23
CA GLU A 38 1.35 18.33 3.39
C GLU A 38 2.09 19.63 3.72
N LEU A 39 3.13 19.57 4.54
CA LEU A 39 3.99 20.73 4.81
C LEU A 39 4.66 21.22 3.53
N GLU A 40 5.24 20.33 2.76
CA GLU A 40 5.87 20.68 1.48
C GLU A 40 4.88 21.32 0.50
N LYS A 41 3.68 20.75 0.40
CA LYS A 41 2.60 21.33 -0.42
C LYS A 41 2.20 22.72 0.07
N TRP A 42 2.12 22.93 1.39
CA TRP A 42 1.79 24.24 1.95
C TRP A 42 2.87 25.26 1.64
N LEU A 43 4.15 24.93 1.87
CA LEU A 43 5.27 25.82 1.52
C LEU A 43 5.28 26.18 0.03
N LYS A 44 5.04 25.23 -0.86
CA LYS A 44 4.91 25.49 -2.29
C LYS A 44 3.76 26.44 -2.62
N ASN A 45 2.61 26.29 -1.98
CA ASN A 45 1.46 27.18 -2.19
C ASN A 45 1.71 28.62 -1.70
N GLU A 46 2.53 28.79 -0.67
CA GLU A 46 2.95 30.10 -0.15
C GLU A 46 4.15 30.67 -0.92
N ASN A 47 4.63 29.98 -1.96
CA ASN A 47 5.84 30.35 -2.73
C ASN A 47 7.10 30.45 -1.86
N ILE A 48 7.19 29.62 -0.82
CA ILE A 48 8.38 29.54 0.06
C ILE A 48 9.32 28.49 -0.52
N ASN A 49 10.50 28.95 -0.96
CA ASN A 49 11.59 28.07 -1.38
C ASN A 49 12.58 27.87 -0.25
N LEU A 50 12.71 26.62 0.24
CA LEU A 50 13.59 26.31 1.36
C LEU A 50 15.07 26.53 1.04
N ASP A 51 15.49 26.38 -0.23
CA ASP A 51 16.89 26.55 -0.65
C ASP A 51 17.33 28.04 -0.63
N GLU A 52 16.37 28.96 -0.58
CA GLU A 52 16.64 30.41 -0.53
C GLU A 52 16.61 30.98 0.90
N LEU A 53 16.23 30.16 1.87
CA LEU A 53 16.15 30.59 3.26
C LEU A 53 17.50 30.44 3.98
N GLU A 54 17.80 31.43 4.82
CA GLU A 54 18.91 31.31 5.75
C GLU A 54 18.62 30.28 6.84
N GLU A 55 19.64 29.44 7.16
CA GLU A 55 19.51 28.48 8.26
C GLU A 55 19.35 29.23 9.60
N SER A 56 18.30 28.95 10.33
CA SER A 56 18.13 29.39 11.72
C SER A 56 18.33 28.21 12.68
N GLU A 57 18.63 28.53 13.93
CA GLU A 57 18.80 27.52 14.97
C GLU A 57 17.45 27.09 15.54
N PHE A 58 17.39 25.83 15.97
CA PHE A 58 16.23 25.32 16.70
C PHE A 58 16.27 25.80 18.16
N ASP A 59 15.11 26.11 18.72
CA ASP A 59 14.99 26.43 20.14
C ASP A 59 15.46 25.27 21.05
N VAL A 60 15.31 24.04 20.58
CA VAL A 60 15.75 22.83 21.26
C VAL A 60 16.39 21.86 20.28
N ILE A 61 17.64 21.49 20.56
CA ILE A 61 18.40 20.54 19.76
C ILE A 61 18.55 19.23 20.54
N CYS A 62 18.16 18.13 19.89
CA CYS A 62 18.28 16.79 20.45
C CYS A 62 19.38 15.99 19.76
N LYS A 63 20.67 16.27 20.05
CA LYS A 63 21.83 15.65 19.39
C LYS A 63 21.79 14.12 19.31
N ASP A 64 21.47 13.46 20.43
CA ASP A 64 21.51 12.00 20.51
C ASP A 64 20.25 11.31 19.99
N ARG A 65 19.17 12.07 19.76
CA ARG A 65 17.86 11.54 19.36
C ARG A 65 17.52 11.76 17.89
N LEU A 66 18.45 12.33 17.12
CA LEU A 66 18.24 12.59 15.68
C LEU A 66 17.99 11.30 14.87
N LEU A 67 18.47 10.15 15.36
CA LEU A 67 18.22 8.85 14.73
C LEU A 67 16.94 8.16 15.23
N PHE A 68 16.14 8.80 16.07
CA PHE A 68 14.87 8.25 16.59
C PHE A 68 13.94 7.66 15.49
N PRO A 69 13.88 8.22 14.27
CA PRO A 69 13.08 7.65 13.18
C PRO A 69 13.56 6.29 12.67
N LEU A 70 14.79 5.87 13.00
CA LEU A 70 15.31 4.56 12.64
C LEU A 70 14.95 3.50 13.68
N VAL A 71 14.76 2.30 13.17
CA VAL A 71 14.48 1.12 13.98
C VAL A 71 15.62 0.84 14.98
N GLY A 72 15.28 0.45 16.20
CA GLY A 72 16.25 0.08 17.23
C GLY A 72 16.99 1.25 17.89
N GLN A 73 16.70 2.50 17.52
CA GLN A 73 17.43 3.63 18.10
C GLN A 73 16.86 4.06 19.46
N THR A 74 15.57 3.86 19.71
CA THR A 74 15.00 4.12 21.04
C THR A 74 15.56 3.14 22.07
N THR A 75 15.56 1.87 21.75
CA THR A 75 16.08 0.82 22.63
C THR A 75 17.58 0.95 22.83
N ARG A 76 18.33 1.37 21.82
CA ARG A 76 19.77 1.68 21.98
C ARG A 76 20.01 2.76 23.02
N ILE A 77 19.29 3.86 22.99
CA ILE A 77 19.42 4.95 23.96
C ILE A 77 19.08 4.46 25.38
N ILE A 78 18.07 3.59 25.52
CA ILE A 78 17.68 3.01 26.80
C ILE A 78 18.76 2.04 27.31
N ASN A 79 19.29 1.19 26.43
CA ASN A 79 20.30 0.19 26.78
C ASN A 79 21.64 0.82 27.14
N ASP A 80 22.04 1.88 26.45
CA ASP A 80 23.27 2.62 26.78
C ASP A 80 23.23 3.19 28.23
N LYS A 81 22.02 3.46 28.75
CA LYS A 81 21.81 3.92 30.14
C LYS A 81 21.57 2.80 31.15
N ASN A 82 21.12 1.63 30.70
CA ASN A 82 20.79 0.46 31.52
C ASN A 82 21.23 -0.84 30.83
N PRO A 83 22.53 -1.18 30.83
CA PRO A 83 23.08 -2.26 30.01
C PRO A 83 22.69 -3.68 30.44
N VAL A 84 21.79 -3.85 31.41
CA VAL A 84 21.46 -5.16 32.01
C VAL A 84 20.29 -5.85 31.34
N LYS A 85 19.56 -5.18 30.43
CA LYS A 85 18.34 -5.74 29.82
C LYS A 85 18.58 -6.24 28.41
N LYS A 86 17.93 -7.37 28.06
CA LYS A 86 17.83 -7.82 26.68
C LYS A 86 16.96 -6.82 25.90
N VAL A 87 17.39 -6.46 24.70
CA VAL A 87 16.66 -5.53 23.84
C VAL A 87 16.37 -6.24 22.52
N ILE A 88 15.11 -6.24 22.13
CA ILE A 88 14.63 -6.83 20.88
C ILE A 88 13.84 -5.78 20.12
N THR A 89 14.13 -5.66 18.84
CA THR A 89 13.39 -4.79 17.93
C THR A 89 12.52 -5.65 17.01
N VAL A 90 11.26 -5.24 16.85
CA VAL A 90 10.26 -5.96 16.07
C VAL A 90 9.59 -4.99 15.11
N GLU A 91 9.49 -5.36 13.84
CA GLU A 91 8.85 -4.56 12.79
C GLU A 91 7.76 -5.38 12.09
N GLY A 92 6.73 -4.67 11.66
CA GLY A 92 5.58 -5.28 11.02
C GLY A 92 4.49 -5.70 12.04
N ILE A 93 3.24 -5.53 11.60
CA ILE A 93 2.10 -5.72 12.49
C ILE A 93 1.94 -7.17 12.93
N SER A 94 2.21 -8.15 12.04
CA SER A 94 2.11 -9.58 12.34
C SER A 94 3.10 -9.98 13.44
N ASP A 95 4.38 -9.61 13.27
CA ASP A 95 5.43 -9.95 14.21
C ASP A 95 5.20 -9.25 15.56
N CYS A 96 4.69 -8.02 15.56
CA CYS A 96 4.30 -7.34 16.79
C CYS A 96 3.17 -8.07 17.52
N ILE A 97 2.16 -8.57 16.80
CA ILE A 97 1.07 -9.36 17.39
C ILE A 97 1.59 -10.67 17.99
N ASP A 98 2.47 -11.36 17.27
CA ASP A 98 3.06 -12.63 17.76
C ASP A 98 3.87 -12.42 19.04
N ILE A 99 4.63 -11.33 19.13
CA ILE A 99 5.35 -10.96 20.35
C ILE A 99 4.39 -10.60 21.50
N LEU A 100 3.29 -9.89 21.21
CA LEU A 100 2.29 -9.57 22.23
C LEU A 100 1.65 -10.85 22.82
N HIS A 101 1.30 -11.81 21.98
CA HIS A 101 0.81 -13.11 22.44
C HIS A 101 1.85 -13.85 23.27
N ALA A 102 3.10 -13.85 22.84
CA ALA A 102 4.19 -14.48 23.59
C ALA A 102 4.46 -13.79 24.94
N LEU A 103 4.23 -12.48 25.04
CA LEU A 103 4.31 -11.74 26.31
C LEU A 103 3.14 -12.08 27.24
N GLU A 104 1.92 -12.20 26.71
CA GLU A 104 0.74 -12.67 27.48
C GLU A 104 0.96 -14.06 28.08
N GLU A 105 1.64 -14.95 27.35
CA GLU A 105 2.01 -16.29 27.81
C GLU A 105 3.22 -16.31 28.77
N GLY A 106 3.81 -15.16 29.07
CA GLY A 106 4.96 -15.05 29.99
C GLY A 106 6.28 -15.63 29.46
N ARG A 107 6.42 -15.78 28.12
CA ARG A 107 7.62 -16.39 27.53
C ARG A 107 8.88 -15.54 27.65
N PHE A 108 8.75 -14.24 27.91
CA PHE A 108 9.87 -13.32 28.00
C PHE A 108 10.01 -12.71 29.39
N THR A 109 11.23 -12.70 29.91
CA THR A 109 11.57 -12.06 31.17
C THR A 109 12.74 -11.13 30.95
N ASN A 110 12.73 -9.98 31.65
CA ASN A 110 13.84 -9.03 31.66
C ASN A 110 14.23 -8.52 30.26
N THR A 111 13.24 -8.35 29.39
CA THR A 111 13.42 -7.96 27.97
C THR A 111 12.65 -6.67 27.70
N ILE A 112 13.27 -5.77 26.95
CA ILE A 112 12.62 -4.56 26.39
C ILE A 112 12.37 -4.80 24.91
N PHE A 113 11.14 -4.58 24.48
CA PHE A 113 10.76 -4.65 23.07
C PHE A 113 10.54 -3.24 22.53
N GLU A 114 11.20 -2.93 21.42
CA GLU A 114 10.85 -1.81 20.56
C GLU A 114 10.02 -2.36 19.41
N MET A 115 8.73 -2.03 19.40
CA MET A 115 7.78 -2.56 18.41
C MET A 115 7.32 -1.44 17.48
N SER A 116 7.40 -1.68 16.18
CA SER A 116 6.92 -0.79 15.14
C SER A 116 5.96 -1.53 14.21
N ALA A 117 4.71 -1.07 14.11
CA ALA A 117 3.74 -1.66 13.18
C ALA A 117 4.16 -1.49 11.71
N CYS A 118 4.95 -0.45 11.41
CA CYS A 118 5.47 -0.17 10.07
C CYS A 118 6.85 -0.79 9.88
N ILE A 119 7.07 -1.47 8.75
CA ILE A 119 8.41 -1.90 8.31
C ILE A 119 9.24 -0.66 8.02
N HIS A 120 10.48 -0.63 8.53
CA HIS A 120 11.40 0.51 8.48
C HIS A 120 10.94 1.74 9.28
N SER A 121 10.00 1.55 10.21
CA SER A 121 9.55 2.56 11.16
C SER A 121 9.17 3.92 10.50
N CYS A 122 9.42 5.03 11.19
CA CYS A 122 9.01 6.37 10.74
C CYS A 122 9.71 6.84 9.46
N LEU A 123 10.89 6.31 9.14
CA LEU A 123 11.63 6.70 7.93
C LEU A 123 11.01 6.15 6.63
N ASN A 124 10.04 5.24 6.75
CA ASN A 124 9.23 4.74 5.65
C ASN A 124 7.75 5.11 5.82
N GLY A 125 7.48 6.18 6.54
CA GLY A 125 6.11 6.62 6.85
C GLY A 125 5.34 7.05 5.60
N SER A 126 4.05 6.77 5.60
CA SER A 126 3.13 7.06 4.49
C SER A 126 2.89 8.55 4.22
N GLY A 127 3.31 9.43 5.13
CA GLY A 127 3.24 10.89 4.97
C GLY A 127 4.53 11.53 4.45
N LEU A 128 5.48 10.73 3.98
CA LEU A 128 6.65 11.20 3.25
C LEU A 128 6.37 11.17 1.75
N ASP A 129 6.94 12.12 1.01
CA ASP A 129 7.06 12.01 -0.44
C ASP A 129 8.26 11.12 -0.78
N ASN A 130 7.99 9.82 -0.95
CA ASN A 130 9.03 8.79 -1.14
C ASN A 130 9.28 8.43 -2.60
N HIS A 131 8.66 9.14 -3.56
CA HIS A 131 8.62 8.72 -4.97
C HIS A 131 9.99 8.60 -5.64
N ASN A 132 11.02 9.28 -5.12
CA ASN A 132 12.34 9.36 -5.77
C ASN A 132 13.50 8.84 -4.92
N THR A 133 13.26 8.24 -3.73
CA THR A 133 14.34 7.76 -2.86
C THR A 133 14.03 6.41 -2.25
N THR A 134 15.04 5.56 -2.18
CA THR A 134 14.96 4.29 -1.44
C THR A 134 15.03 4.52 0.06
N TYR A 135 14.60 3.53 0.84
CA TYR A 135 14.76 3.59 2.30
C TYR A 135 16.24 3.76 2.70
N GLN A 136 17.15 3.06 2.03
CA GLN A 136 18.58 3.09 2.31
C GLN A 136 19.18 4.48 2.08
N GLU A 137 18.77 5.16 1.02
CA GLU A 137 19.20 6.55 0.76
C GLU A 137 18.70 7.50 1.85
N ARG A 138 17.45 7.36 2.27
CA ARG A 138 16.91 8.16 3.38
C ARG A 138 17.65 7.91 4.69
N GLU A 139 17.99 6.65 4.98
CA GLU A 139 18.78 6.28 6.16
C GLU A 139 20.18 6.91 6.11
N ILE A 140 20.88 6.81 4.98
CA ILE A 140 22.20 7.42 4.78
C ILE A 140 22.12 8.94 4.97
N ASN A 141 21.12 9.58 4.36
CA ASN A 141 20.93 11.02 4.49
C ASN A 141 20.69 11.46 5.93
N LEU A 142 19.89 10.72 6.69
CA LEU A 142 19.64 11.01 8.10
C LEU A 142 20.92 10.82 8.96
N ARG A 143 21.70 9.78 8.69
CA ARG A 143 22.99 9.55 9.37
C ARG A 143 24.02 10.65 9.06
N ASN A 144 24.07 11.09 7.81
CA ASN A 144 24.94 12.20 7.39
C ASN A 144 24.50 13.52 8.05
N TYR A 145 23.21 13.79 8.11
CA TYR A 145 22.66 14.95 8.81
C TYR A 145 23.03 14.93 10.30
N ARG A 146 22.85 13.79 10.97
CA ARG A 146 23.29 13.63 12.37
C ARG A 146 24.76 13.94 12.55
N GLN A 147 25.62 13.50 11.62
CA GLN A 147 27.05 13.76 11.71
C GLN A 147 27.37 15.27 11.61
N LYS A 148 26.71 15.96 10.66
CA LYS A 148 26.82 17.43 10.55
C LYS A 148 26.35 18.13 11.84
N CYS A 149 25.22 17.73 12.39
CA CYS A 149 24.71 18.28 13.66
C CYS A 149 25.67 18.04 14.84
N LYS A 150 26.28 16.86 14.94
CA LYS A 150 27.26 16.57 15.99
C LYS A 150 28.50 17.50 15.92
N ILE A 151 28.94 17.84 14.72
CA ILE A 151 30.05 18.75 14.50
C ILE A 151 29.62 20.18 14.83
N LYS A 152 28.48 20.64 14.29
CA LYS A 152 27.98 22.01 14.48
C LYS A 152 27.67 22.31 15.96
N TYR A 153 27.17 21.34 16.71
CA TYR A 153 26.73 21.52 18.10
C TYR A 153 27.63 20.79 19.13
N ARG A 154 28.93 20.63 18.81
CA ARG A 154 29.87 19.89 19.68
C ARG A 154 29.88 20.40 21.12
N ASP A 155 29.88 21.70 21.31
CA ASP A 155 30.01 22.37 22.58
C ASP A 155 28.66 22.78 23.22
N PHE A 156 27.57 22.37 22.58
CA PHE A 156 26.23 22.64 23.11
C PHE A 156 25.98 21.71 24.29
N ASP A 157 25.84 22.26 25.48
CA ASP A 157 25.52 21.50 26.69
C ASP A 157 24.09 20.93 26.54
N ASP A 158 23.93 19.59 26.69
CA ASP A 158 22.66 18.89 26.66
C ASP A 158 21.76 19.24 27.89
N LYS A 159 21.86 20.45 28.40
CA LYS A 159 20.90 20.94 29.38
C LYS A 159 19.55 21.06 28.72
N TYR A 160 18.73 20.05 28.95
CA TYR A 160 17.31 20.11 28.63
C TYR A 160 16.71 21.30 29.40
N PRO A 161 16.41 22.43 28.74
CA PRO A 161 15.85 23.59 29.42
C PRO A 161 14.45 23.30 30.00
N TYR A 162 13.91 22.12 29.67
CA TYR A 162 12.56 21.68 30.02
C TYR A 162 12.52 20.47 30.96
N LYS A 163 13.65 20.07 31.53
CA LYS A 163 13.74 18.91 32.41
C LYS A 163 12.73 18.99 33.57
N ASP A 164 12.58 20.16 34.18
CA ASP A 164 11.68 20.37 35.29
C ASP A 164 10.19 20.30 34.89
N TYR A 165 9.87 20.63 33.64
CA TYR A 165 8.52 20.50 33.10
C TYR A 165 8.15 19.06 32.77
N LEU A 166 9.14 18.28 32.26
CA LEU A 166 8.91 16.86 31.96
C LEU A 166 8.57 16.06 33.21
N TYR A 167 9.19 16.34 34.33
CA TYR A 167 8.89 15.66 35.61
C TYR A 167 7.52 16.06 36.21
N LYS A 168 6.96 17.19 35.83
CA LYS A 168 5.67 17.69 36.34
C LYS A 168 4.50 17.38 35.40
N THR A 169 4.76 16.93 34.17
CA THR A 169 3.75 16.66 33.18
C THR A 169 3.43 15.17 33.19
N PRO A 170 2.18 14.74 33.35
CA PRO A 170 1.81 13.35 33.21
C PRO A 170 2.10 12.91 31.75
N LEU A 171 2.97 11.90 31.61
CA LEU A 171 3.34 11.34 30.30
C LEU A 171 2.56 10.07 29.98
N GLU A 172 1.72 9.63 30.91
CA GLU A 172 0.88 8.47 30.72
C GLU A 172 -0.28 8.80 29.78
N LYS A 173 -0.48 7.95 28.78
CA LYS A 173 -1.61 8.02 27.86
C LYS A 173 -2.21 6.65 27.72
N ILE A 174 -3.50 6.52 27.98
CA ILE A 174 -4.25 5.29 27.80
C ILE A 174 -4.97 5.36 26.46
N PHE A 175 -4.74 4.35 25.62
CA PHE A 175 -5.44 4.20 24.36
C PHE A 175 -6.61 3.24 24.54
N SER A 176 -7.83 3.73 24.30
CA SER A 176 -9.00 2.88 24.26
C SER A 176 -9.01 2.03 23.00
N PRO A 177 -9.35 0.73 23.07
CA PRO A 177 -9.43 -0.11 21.91
C PRO A 177 -10.52 0.38 20.97
N LYS A 178 -10.14 0.72 19.73
CA LYS A 178 -11.06 1.07 18.63
C LYS A 178 -11.35 -0.18 17.80
N LYS A 179 -12.05 -1.16 18.39
CA LYS A 179 -12.37 -2.40 17.66
C LYS A 179 -13.37 -2.10 16.54
N VAL A 180 -12.99 -2.42 15.33
CA VAL A 180 -13.91 -2.50 14.21
C VAL A 180 -14.56 -3.88 14.26
N TYR A 181 -15.83 -3.93 14.61
CA TYR A 181 -16.58 -5.18 14.58
C TYR A 181 -17.10 -5.40 13.18
N LEU A 182 -16.55 -6.38 12.49
CA LEU A 182 -17.12 -6.87 11.26
C LEU A 182 -18.36 -7.69 11.58
N LYS A 183 -19.45 -7.45 10.84
CA LYS A 183 -20.64 -8.30 10.91
C LYS A 183 -20.32 -9.63 10.24
N GLU A 184 -20.63 -10.73 10.89
CA GLU A 184 -20.51 -12.04 10.28
C GLU A 184 -21.76 -12.31 9.44
N PRO A 185 -21.62 -12.57 8.12
CA PRO A 185 -22.75 -12.96 7.30
C PRO A 185 -23.24 -14.35 7.71
N SER A 186 -24.54 -14.57 7.59
CA SER A 186 -25.13 -15.91 7.66
C SER A 186 -24.53 -16.82 6.56
N LYS A 187 -24.71 -18.13 6.68
CA LYS A 187 -24.22 -19.09 5.66
C LYS A 187 -24.80 -18.80 4.29
N ASP A 188 -26.08 -18.40 4.22
CA ASP A 188 -26.77 -18.13 2.97
C ASP A 188 -26.29 -16.83 2.32
N GLU A 189 -26.07 -15.77 3.11
CA GLU A 189 -25.49 -14.51 2.65
C GLU A 189 -24.06 -14.72 2.14
N LEU A 190 -23.24 -15.45 2.91
CA LEU A 190 -21.86 -15.77 2.50
C LEU A 190 -21.85 -16.55 1.18
N THR A 191 -22.73 -17.54 1.04
CA THR A 191 -22.85 -18.34 -0.19
C THR A 191 -23.31 -17.47 -1.36
N SER A 192 -24.24 -16.54 -1.13
CA SER A 192 -24.71 -15.59 -2.16
C SER A 192 -23.58 -14.70 -2.66
N ILE A 193 -22.78 -14.16 -1.75
CA ILE A 193 -21.63 -13.32 -2.11
C ILE A 193 -20.58 -14.14 -2.87
N LEU A 194 -20.24 -15.35 -2.40
CA LEU A 194 -19.30 -16.23 -3.11
C LEU A 194 -19.78 -16.53 -4.54
N LYS A 195 -21.08 -16.79 -4.74
CA LYS A 195 -21.65 -16.95 -6.07
C LYS A 195 -21.51 -15.71 -6.95
N SER A 196 -21.70 -14.51 -6.39
CA SER A 196 -21.49 -13.25 -7.12
C SER A 196 -20.03 -13.05 -7.55
N MET A 197 -19.09 -13.69 -6.86
CA MET A 197 -17.66 -13.75 -7.20
C MET A 197 -17.32 -14.91 -8.17
N GLY A 198 -18.34 -15.59 -8.75
CA GLY A 198 -18.14 -16.74 -9.61
C GLY A 198 -17.70 -18.02 -8.89
N LYS A 199 -17.96 -18.12 -7.58
CA LYS A 199 -17.57 -19.28 -6.74
C LYS A 199 -18.81 -20.05 -6.34
N THR A 200 -19.15 -21.06 -7.14
CA THR A 200 -20.38 -21.85 -6.96
C THR A 200 -20.15 -23.12 -6.15
N ILE A 201 -18.97 -23.68 -6.24
CA ILE A 201 -18.54 -24.88 -5.52
C ILE A 201 -17.22 -24.60 -4.77
N ILE A 202 -16.88 -25.45 -3.81
CA ILE A 202 -15.72 -25.24 -2.95
C ILE A 202 -14.38 -25.24 -3.70
N THR A 203 -14.30 -25.93 -4.82
CA THR A 203 -13.11 -25.96 -5.68
C THR A 203 -12.87 -24.63 -6.40
N ASP A 204 -13.88 -23.76 -6.51
CA ASP A 204 -13.74 -22.42 -7.09
C ASP A 204 -13.08 -21.44 -6.11
N GLU A 205 -13.04 -21.80 -4.82
CA GLU A 205 -12.39 -21.01 -3.78
C GLU A 205 -10.86 -21.22 -3.80
N LEU A 206 -10.19 -20.63 -4.80
CA LEU A 206 -8.75 -20.81 -5.02
C LEU A 206 -7.86 -20.31 -3.88
N ASN A 207 -8.37 -19.45 -3.03
CA ASN A 207 -7.62 -18.81 -1.90
C ASN A 207 -6.25 -18.26 -2.31
N CYS A 208 -6.18 -17.66 -3.53
CA CYS A 208 -4.92 -17.26 -4.17
C CYS A 208 -4.27 -15.99 -3.57
N GLY A 209 -4.96 -15.28 -2.68
CA GLY A 209 -4.45 -14.06 -2.06
C GLY A 209 -4.37 -12.82 -2.96
N GLY A 210 -4.68 -12.93 -4.26
CA GLY A 210 -4.56 -11.82 -5.23
C GLY A 210 -5.43 -10.59 -4.95
N CYS A 211 -6.47 -10.74 -4.14
CA CYS A 211 -7.32 -9.63 -3.66
C CYS A 211 -6.85 -9.04 -2.32
N GLY A 212 -5.74 -9.53 -1.75
CA GLY A 212 -5.21 -9.08 -0.45
C GLY A 212 -5.78 -9.83 0.76
N TYR A 213 -6.76 -10.72 0.60
CA TYR A 213 -7.32 -11.57 1.65
C TYR A 213 -6.73 -12.97 1.57
N LYS A 214 -6.54 -13.63 2.73
CA LYS A 214 -5.96 -14.98 2.79
C LYS A 214 -6.88 -16.03 2.17
N THR A 215 -8.20 -15.86 2.34
CA THR A 215 -9.19 -16.80 1.82
C THR A 215 -10.28 -16.07 1.03
N CYS A 216 -10.94 -16.79 0.12
CA CYS A 216 -12.09 -16.28 -0.61
C CYS A 216 -13.26 -15.93 0.33
N ARG A 217 -13.40 -16.66 1.45
CA ARG A 217 -14.41 -16.38 2.47
C ARG A 217 -14.14 -15.11 3.25
N GLU A 218 -12.89 -14.85 3.62
CA GLU A 218 -12.51 -13.56 4.24
C GLU A 218 -12.81 -12.39 3.31
N HIS A 219 -12.53 -12.52 2.00
CA HIS A 219 -12.90 -11.51 1.02
C HIS A 219 -14.42 -11.33 0.94
N ALA A 220 -15.21 -12.42 0.96
CA ALA A 220 -16.66 -12.33 0.97
C ALA A 220 -17.20 -11.66 2.24
N VAL A 221 -16.61 -11.91 3.41
CA VAL A 221 -16.95 -11.18 4.65
C VAL A 221 -16.61 -9.69 4.55
N ALA A 222 -15.50 -9.35 3.90
CA ALA A 222 -15.13 -7.96 3.66
C ALA A 222 -16.13 -7.25 2.70
N ILE A 223 -16.59 -7.95 1.66
CA ILE A 223 -17.65 -7.45 0.76
C ILE A 223 -18.96 -7.23 1.53
N TYR A 224 -19.33 -8.16 2.40
CA TYR A 224 -20.53 -8.05 3.24
C TYR A 224 -20.53 -6.79 4.13
N ASN A 225 -19.34 -6.37 4.54
CA ASN A 225 -19.13 -5.19 5.38
C ASN A 225 -18.78 -3.91 4.60
N ASP A 226 -18.98 -3.89 3.29
CA ASP A 226 -18.69 -2.75 2.41
C ASP A 226 -17.21 -2.26 2.48
N ILE A 227 -16.28 -3.17 2.85
CA ILE A 227 -14.85 -2.86 2.94
C ILE A 227 -14.10 -3.28 1.67
N SER A 228 -14.73 -4.11 0.84
CA SER A 228 -14.17 -4.64 -0.39
C SER A 228 -15.23 -4.78 -1.46
N GLU A 229 -14.80 -4.99 -2.70
CA GLU A 229 -15.68 -5.17 -3.86
C GLU A 229 -15.41 -6.49 -4.57
N VAL A 230 -16.43 -7.06 -5.20
CA VAL A 230 -16.33 -8.28 -6.00
C VAL A 230 -15.26 -8.17 -7.08
N ASN A 231 -15.09 -6.99 -7.68
CA ASN A 231 -14.13 -6.71 -8.73
C ASN A 231 -12.67 -6.77 -8.28
N MET A 232 -12.37 -6.82 -6.98
CA MET A 232 -11.01 -7.04 -6.47
C MET A 232 -10.52 -8.49 -6.65
N CYS A 233 -11.44 -9.42 -6.92
CA CYS A 233 -11.07 -10.81 -7.18
C CYS A 233 -10.47 -10.96 -8.59
N SER A 234 -9.15 -11.16 -8.69
CA SER A 234 -8.44 -11.28 -9.99
C SER A 234 -8.97 -12.40 -10.87
N PRO A 235 -9.20 -13.64 -10.38
CA PRO A 235 -9.81 -14.70 -11.21
C PRO A 235 -11.20 -14.33 -11.73
N TYR A 236 -12.03 -13.70 -10.91
CA TYR A 236 -13.36 -13.23 -11.33
C TYR A 236 -13.26 -12.16 -12.41
N MET A 237 -12.39 -11.17 -12.24
CA MET A 237 -12.21 -10.10 -13.23
C MET A 237 -11.71 -10.64 -14.55
N ARG A 238 -10.76 -11.59 -14.52
CA ARG A 238 -10.28 -12.26 -15.73
C ARG A 238 -11.41 -12.99 -16.45
N GLN A 239 -12.17 -13.83 -15.76
CA GLN A 239 -13.31 -14.55 -16.33
C GLN A 239 -14.36 -13.61 -16.89
N LYS A 240 -14.65 -12.51 -16.17
CA LYS A 240 -15.61 -11.50 -16.64
C LYS A 240 -15.14 -10.81 -17.92
N ALA A 241 -13.85 -10.48 -18.02
CA ALA A 241 -13.27 -9.88 -19.21
C ALA A 241 -13.30 -10.86 -20.40
N GLU A 242 -12.94 -12.13 -20.19
CA GLU A 242 -13.02 -13.19 -21.19
C GLU A 242 -14.46 -13.40 -21.68
N ASN A 243 -15.44 -13.45 -20.76
CA ASN A 243 -16.86 -13.59 -21.12
C ASN A 243 -17.38 -12.40 -21.94
N ILE A 244 -16.97 -11.17 -21.59
CA ILE A 244 -17.35 -9.96 -22.36
C ILE A 244 -16.72 -10.00 -23.75
N ALA A 245 -15.43 -10.31 -23.86
CA ALA A 245 -14.73 -10.41 -25.12
C ALA A 245 -15.37 -11.47 -26.03
N ASN A 246 -15.62 -12.67 -25.50
CA ASN A 246 -16.31 -13.75 -26.22
C ASN A 246 -17.73 -13.36 -26.63
N SER A 247 -18.49 -12.70 -25.76
CA SER A 247 -19.84 -12.25 -26.09
C SER A 247 -19.85 -11.25 -27.23
N ILE A 248 -18.91 -10.28 -27.24
CA ILE A 248 -18.77 -9.29 -28.33
C ILE A 248 -18.36 -9.99 -29.62
N PHE A 249 -17.40 -10.92 -29.56
CA PHE A 249 -16.92 -11.68 -30.70
C PHE A 249 -18.05 -12.51 -31.33
N GLU A 250 -18.76 -13.30 -30.52
CA GLU A 250 -19.82 -14.20 -30.99
C GLU A 250 -21.08 -13.47 -31.43
N SER A 251 -21.46 -12.36 -30.78
CA SER A 251 -22.67 -11.61 -31.10
C SER A 251 -22.50 -10.60 -32.24
N SER A 252 -21.27 -10.43 -32.74
CA SER A 252 -21.00 -9.51 -33.83
C SER A 252 -21.79 -9.87 -35.10
N PRO A 253 -22.42 -8.90 -35.77
CA PRO A 253 -23.09 -9.10 -37.05
C PRO A 253 -22.10 -9.25 -38.24
N PHE A 254 -20.83 -8.95 -37.98
CA PHE A 254 -19.75 -9.06 -38.98
C PHE A 254 -19.08 -10.43 -38.90
N LEU A 255 -18.52 -10.87 -40.02
CA LEU A 255 -17.65 -12.02 -40.07
C LEU A 255 -16.32 -11.66 -39.39
N ILE A 256 -15.99 -12.34 -38.30
CA ILE A 256 -14.73 -12.12 -37.58
C ILE A 256 -13.97 -13.42 -37.50
N GLY A 257 -12.72 -13.38 -37.95
CA GLY A 257 -11.75 -14.48 -37.83
C GLY A 257 -10.52 -13.99 -37.09
N LEU A 258 -9.97 -14.82 -36.23
CA LEU A 258 -8.66 -14.65 -35.61
C LEU A 258 -7.69 -15.61 -36.30
N ILE A 259 -6.53 -15.09 -36.69
CA ILE A 259 -5.47 -15.87 -37.33
C ILE A 259 -4.14 -15.62 -36.60
N ASP A 260 -3.25 -16.60 -36.68
CA ASP A 260 -1.87 -16.48 -36.19
C ASP A 260 -0.96 -15.80 -37.24
N LYS A 261 0.34 -15.69 -36.91
CA LYS A 261 1.34 -15.07 -37.80
C LYS A 261 1.65 -15.92 -39.02
N GLU A 262 1.40 -17.21 -38.95
CA GLU A 262 1.56 -18.20 -39.99
C GLU A 262 0.30 -18.30 -40.87
N MET A 263 -0.70 -17.44 -40.62
CA MET A 263 -1.99 -17.36 -41.34
C MET A 263 -2.91 -18.56 -41.11
N ASN A 264 -2.74 -19.29 -40.00
CA ASN A 264 -3.65 -20.33 -39.61
C ASN A 264 -4.79 -19.77 -38.79
N ILE A 265 -5.98 -20.34 -38.92
CA ILE A 265 -7.18 -19.88 -38.23
C ILE A 265 -7.10 -20.34 -36.78
N LEU A 266 -7.19 -19.37 -35.85
CA LEU A 266 -7.33 -19.64 -34.42
C LEU A 266 -8.78 -19.79 -34.04
N GLU A 267 -9.66 -18.89 -34.55
CA GLU A 267 -11.09 -18.89 -34.21
C GLU A 267 -11.90 -18.12 -35.25
N PHE A 268 -13.12 -18.57 -35.49
CA PHE A 268 -14.18 -17.85 -36.20
C PHE A 268 -15.36 -17.59 -35.28
N ASN A 269 -15.96 -16.40 -35.37
CA ASN A 269 -17.20 -16.14 -34.65
C ASN A 269 -18.39 -16.89 -35.29
N SER A 270 -19.50 -16.98 -34.56
CA SER A 270 -20.70 -17.69 -35.03
C SER A 270 -21.15 -17.24 -36.42
N LYS A 271 -21.00 -15.95 -36.73
CA LYS A 271 -21.43 -15.42 -38.05
C LYS A 271 -20.52 -15.87 -39.17
N ALA A 272 -19.20 -15.96 -38.94
CA ALA A 272 -18.26 -16.50 -39.92
C ALA A 272 -18.48 -18.01 -40.12
N LYS A 273 -18.71 -18.76 -39.03
CA LYS A 273 -19.01 -20.21 -39.12
C LYS A 273 -20.28 -20.46 -39.94
N GLU A 274 -21.34 -19.68 -39.74
CA GLU A 274 -22.58 -19.74 -40.52
C GLU A 274 -22.31 -19.45 -42.02
N PHE A 275 -21.55 -18.39 -42.29
CA PHE A 275 -21.28 -17.97 -43.68
C PHE A 275 -20.46 -19.01 -44.46
N PHE A 276 -19.45 -19.63 -43.84
CA PHE A 276 -18.59 -20.65 -44.46
C PHE A 276 -19.16 -22.08 -44.33
N ASP A 277 -20.39 -22.29 -43.85
CA ASP A 277 -21.04 -23.59 -43.55
C ASP A 277 -20.16 -24.53 -42.70
N ILE A 278 -19.46 -23.99 -41.72
CA ILE A 278 -18.59 -24.74 -40.83
C ILE A 278 -19.44 -25.42 -39.76
N LYS A 279 -19.36 -26.74 -39.64
CA LYS A 279 -20.14 -27.55 -38.68
C LYS A 279 -19.35 -28.12 -37.54
N ASN A 280 -18.01 -28.23 -37.73
CA ASN A 280 -17.08 -28.83 -36.80
C ASN A 280 -15.90 -27.90 -36.61
N ASP A 281 -15.07 -28.14 -35.58
CA ASP A 281 -13.86 -27.34 -35.31
C ASP A 281 -12.63 -27.75 -36.14
N ASP A 282 -12.83 -28.51 -37.23
CA ASP A 282 -11.76 -28.99 -38.13
C ASP A 282 -11.08 -27.83 -38.92
N TYR A 283 -11.60 -26.61 -38.83
CA TYR A 283 -11.02 -25.39 -39.42
C TYR A 283 -9.92 -24.79 -38.58
N ILE A 284 -9.81 -25.15 -37.31
CA ILE A 284 -8.76 -24.64 -36.42
C ILE A 284 -7.41 -25.15 -36.91
N ASP A 285 -6.38 -24.28 -36.82
CA ASP A 285 -5.04 -24.52 -37.36
C ASP A 285 -4.95 -24.75 -38.89
N CYS A 286 -6.06 -24.57 -39.64
CA CYS A 286 -6.04 -24.57 -41.10
C CYS A 286 -5.66 -23.19 -41.65
N PRO A 287 -4.95 -23.13 -42.81
CA PRO A 287 -4.67 -21.85 -43.46
C PRO A 287 -5.92 -21.10 -43.84
N ILE A 288 -5.99 -19.79 -43.55
CA ILE A 288 -7.13 -18.92 -43.89
C ILE A 288 -7.51 -18.94 -45.36
N PHE A 289 -6.52 -19.17 -46.23
CA PHE A 289 -6.69 -19.28 -47.71
C PHE A 289 -7.60 -20.43 -48.15
N MET A 290 -7.93 -21.36 -47.27
CA MET A 290 -8.98 -22.36 -47.55
C MET A 290 -10.38 -21.78 -47.62
N TYR A 291 -10.59 -20.61 -47.03
CA TYR A 291 -11.89 -19.96 -46.89
C TYR A 291 -11.96 -18.59 -47.56
N VAL A 292 -10.80 -17.91 -47.67
CA VAL A 292 -10.72 -16.55 -48.26
C VAL A 292 -9.47 -16.53 -49.17
N ASP A 293 -9.70 -16.36 -50.46
CA ASP A 293 -8.64 -16.28 -51.46
C ASP A 293 -8.39 -14.82 -51.83
N ASP A 294 -7.52 -14.16 -51.06
CA ASP A 294 -7.18 -12.75 -51.29
C ASP A 294 -5.69 -12.47 -50.97
N ASP A 295 -4.96 -12.04 -51.99
CA ASP A 295 -3.57 -11.56 -51.85
C ASP A 295 -3.41 -10.40 -50.89
N ALA A 296 -4.48 -9.67 -50.62
CA ALA A 296 -4.45 -8.56 -49.69
C ALA A 296 -4.19 -8.97 -48.22
N PHE A 297 -4.58 -10.20 -47.85
CA PHE A 297 -4.24 -10.74 -46.52
C PHE A 297 -2.74 -10.95 -46.36
N TYR A 298 -2.06 -11.40 -47.43
CA TYR A 298 -0.64 -11.58 -47.41
C TYR A 298 0.11 -10.28 -47.18
N ASP A 299 -0.30 -9.22 -47.88
CA ASP A 299 0.26 -7.86 -47.74
C ASP A 299 0.04 -7.28 -46.34
N CYS A 300 -1.11 -7.54 -45.72
CA CYS A 300 -1.45 -7.07 -44.39
C CYS A 300 -0.45 -7.60 -43.35
N ILE A 301 -0.13 -8.90 -43.39
CA ILE A 301 0.73 -9.56 -42.42
C ILE A 301 2.20 -9.25 -42.65
N HIS A 302 2.68 -9.31 -43.89
CA HIS A 302 4.08 -9.13 -44.20
C HIS A 302 4.54 -7.69 -44.20
N ASN A 303 3.65 -6.75 -44.57
CA ASN A 303 3.97 -5.34 -44.66
C ASN A 303 3.39 -4.53 -43.53
N HIS A 304 2.74 -5.14 -42.52
CA HIS A 304 2.07 -4.50 -41.37
C HIS A 304 1.11 -3.37 -41.83
N LYS A 305 0.43 -3.55 -42.95
CA LYS A 305 -0.55 -2.58 -43.46
C LYS A 305 -1.97 -3.00 -43.05
N ASN A 306 -2.67 -2.06 -42.43
CA ASN A 306 -4.12 -2.25 -42.25
C ASN A 306 -4.81 -2.03 -43.60
N ILE A 307 -5.66 -2.98 -43.98
CA ILE A 307 -6.47 -2.88 -45.21
C ILE A 307 -7.88 -2.51 -44.79
N TYR A 308 -8.40 -1.42 -45.33
CA TYR A 308 -9.75 -0.93 -45.07
C TYR A 308 -10.54 -0.87 -46.40
N ASN A 309 -11.81 -1.32 -46.34
CA ASN A 309 -12.75 -1.20 -47.45
C ASN A 309 -12.34 -1.92 -48.75
N ASN A 310 -11.57 -2.98 -48.67
CA ASN A 310 -11.40 -3.89 -49.85
C ASN A 310 -12.66 -4.73 -50.01
N ILE A 311 -13.16 -4.81 -51.22
CA ILE A 311 -14.21 -5.78 -51.57
C ILE A 311 -13.45 -7.04 -52.01
N VAL A 312 -13.61 -8.08 -51.24
CA VAL A 312 -13.06 -9.42 -51.53
C VAL A 312 -14.08 -10.18 -52.35
#